data_44169493b487a629eb84477c7232ff84
#
_entry.id   44169493b487a629eb84477c7232ff84
#
_cell.length_a   1.000
_cell.length_b   1.000
_cell.length_c   1.000
_cell.angle_alpha   90.00
_cell.angle_beta   90.00
_cell.angle_gamma   90.00
#
_symmetry.space_group_name_H-M   'P 1'
#
loop_
_entity.id
_entity.type
_entity.pdbx_description
1 polymer ?
#
loop_
_entity_poly.entity_id
_entity_poly.type
_entity_poly.pdbx_seq_one_letter_code
_entity_poly.pdbx_strand_id
1 'polypeptide(L)'
;MFDWVNLETVAVALAVAYLALAIKENSLCWYCAFFSTAIYVWIFGDVSLYMESALNIYYMAMAVYGWYQWQRGGEQNSGLSISRWNPRQHINAILLIALATAVSGYALATNTDARLPYLDSFTTWAAVLTTVMVARKVIDNWLYWIVINSASIYLYWDRELYQTAALLVLYIVLSVIGYRFWLKSLQQQNLAANSLVNKVQTPVYATASANSR
;
A
#
# COMPACT_ATOMS: atom_id res chain seq x y z
N MET A 1 -15.85 24.85 20.53
CA MET A 1 -14.54 24.86 19.86
C MET A 1 -14.17 23.39 19.70
N PHE A 2 -14.28 22.84 18.50
CA PHE A 2 -13.88 21.44 18.25
C PHE A 2 -12.37 21.35 18.50
N ASP A 3 -11.95 20.39 19.33
CA ASP A 3 -10.54 20.18 19.66
C ASP A 3 -9.85 19.46 18.48
N TRP A 4 -9.42 20.22 17.50
CA TRP A 4 -8.71 19.75 16.31
C TRP A 4 -7.51 18.87 16.65
N VAL A 5 -6.79 19.21 17.73
CA VAL A 5 -5.65 18.45 18.24
C VAL A 5 -6.05 17.02 18.61
N ASN A 6 -7.25 16.84 19.18
CA ASN A 6 -7.76 15.51 19.53
C ASN A 6 -8.17 14.70 18.30
N LEU A 7 -8.78 15.33 17.28
CA LEU A 7 -9.16 14.66 16.04
C LEU A 7 -7.94 14.24 15.21
N GLU A 8 -6.97 15.13 15.06
CA GLU A 8 -5.71 14.80 14.37
C GLU A 8 -4.97 13.66 15.07
N THR A 9 -4.88 13.69 16.40
CA THR A 9 -4.26 12.61 17.18
C THR A 9 -4.96 11.27 16.95
N VAL A 10 -6.29 11.26 16.88
CA VAL A 10 -7.06 10.05 16.56
C VAL A 10 -6.76 9.58 15.13
N ALA A 11 -6.71 10.48 14.16
CA ALA A 11 -6.40 10.14 12.77
C ALA A 11 -4.99 9.53 12.64
N VAL A 12 -3.99 10.12 13.32
CA VAL A 12 -2.61 9.59 13.36
C VAL A 12 -2.57 8.21 14.02
N ALA A 13 -3.25 8.02 15.16
CA ALA A 13 -3.29 6.73 15.84
C ALA A 13 -3.92 5.65 14.95
N LEU A 14 -5.01 5.98 14.24
CA LEU A 14 -5.64 5.08 13.26
C LEU A 14 -4.71 4.78 12.08
N ALA A 15 -3.93 5.75 11.58
CA ALA A 15 -2.97 5.52 10.51
C ALA A 15 -1.83 4.58 10.95
N VAL A 16 -1.34 4.70 12.18
CA VAL A 16 -0.36 3.77 12.75
C VAL A 16 -0.98 2.37 12.93
N ALA A 17 -2.20 2.30 13.44
CA ALA A 17 -2.93 1.03 13.59
C ALA A 17 -3.17 0.37 12.21
N TYR A 18 -3.53 1.14 11.18
CA TYR A 18 -3.63 0.65 9.80
C TYR A 18 -2.34 -0.07 9.39
N LEU A 19 -1.20 0.57 9.54
CA LEU A 19 0.09 0.01 9.10
C LEU A 19 0.44 -1.26 9.89
N ALA A 20 0.27 -1.26 11.21
CA ALA A 20 0.52 -2.41 12.06
C ALA A 20 -0.37 -3.62 11.71
N LEU A 21 -1.64 -3.38 11.40
CA LEU A 21 -2.59 -4.41 10.98
C LEU A 21 -2.32 -4.88 9.54
N ALA A 22 -1.95 -3.98 8.64
CA ALA A 22 -1.60 -4.32 7.26
C ALA A 22 -0.36 -5.23 7.19
N ILE A 23 0.65 -4.99 8.02
CA ILE A 23 1.81 -5.89 8.18
C ILE A 23 1.35 -7.30 8.53
N LYS A 24 0.36 -7.45 9.41
CA LYS A 24 -0.21 -8.73 9.85
C LYS A 24 -1.27 -9.31 8.91
N GLU A 25 -1.47 -8.74 7.74
CA GLU A 25 -2.51 -9.10 6.76
C GLU A 25 -3.93 -9.08 7.34
N ASN A 26 -4.15 -8.32 8.42
CA ASN A 26 -5.45 -8.23 9.05
C ASN A 26 -6.31 -7.19 8.34
N SER A 27 -7.44 -7.63 7.76
CA SER A 27 -8.35 -6.76 7.01
C SER A 27 -9.02 -5.64 7.82
N LEU A 28 -8.93 -5.68 9.16
CA LEU A 28 -9.32 -4.55 10.01
C LEU A 28 -8.49 -3.29 9.74
N CYS A 29 -7.31 -3.43 9.12
CA CYS A 29 -6.50 -2.28 8.69
C CYS A 29 -7.32 -1.31 7.83
N TRP A 30 -8.19 -1.82 6.96
CA TRP A 30 -8.97 -0.99 6.05
C TRP A 30 -10.02 -0.13 6.76
N TYR A 31 -10.56 -0.58 7.89
CA TYR A 31 -11.40 0.27 8.74
C TYR A 31 -10.59 1.41 9.36
N CYS A 32 -9.39 1.10 9.86
CA CYS A 32 -8.49 2.14 10.39
C CYS A 32 -8.13 3.16 9.28
N ALA A 33 -7.82 2.69 8.06
CA ALA A 33 -7.56 3.56 6.92
C ALA A 33 -8.77 4.44 6.60
N PHE A 34 -9.97 3.86 6.51
CA PHE A 34 -11.19 4.58 6.18
C PHE A 34 -11.48 5.71 7.17
N PHE A 35 -11.48 5.42 8.46
CA PHE A 35 -11.77 6.42 9.47
C PHE A 35 -10.67 7.47 9.60
N SER A 36 -9.40 7.08 9.50
CA SER A 36 -8.28 8.03 9.47
C SER A 36 -8.41 9.01 8.31
N THR A 37 -8.62 8.49 7.09
CA THR A 37 -8.74 9.35 5.90
C THR A 37 -10.01 10.19 5.92
N ALA A 38 -11.13 9.69 6.45
CA ALA A 38 -12.34 10.47 6.62
C ALA A 38 -12.14 11.68 7.55
N ILE A 39 -11.39 11.49 8.65
CA ILE A 39 -11.01 12.59 9.54
C ILE A 39 -10.13 13.60 8.79
N TYR A 40 -9.15 13.14 8.02
CA TYR A 40 -8.28 14.04 7.25
C TYR A 40 -9.02 14.77 6.13
N VAL A 41 -10.01 14.15 5.48
CA VAL A 41 -10.90 14.85 4.51
C VAL A 41 -11.56 16.07 5.17
N TRP A 42 -12.08 15.88 6.39
CA TRP A 42 -12.69 16.96 7.15
C TRP A 42 -11.66 18.03 7.56
N ILE A 43 -10.53 17.63 8.17
CA ILE A 43 -9.49 18.57 8.64
C ILE A 43 -8.98 19.42 7.47
N PHE A 44 -8.60 18.80 6.35
CA PHE A 44 -8.06 19.50 5.20
C PHE A 44 -9.10 20.36 4.48
N GLY A 45 -10.35 19.91 4.44
CA GLY A 45 -11.46 20.71 3.90
C GLY A 45 -11.69 22.01 4.68
N ASP A 46 -11.64 21.94 6.01
CA ASP A 46 -11.85 23.10 6.89
C ASP A 46 -10.73 24.15 6.78
N VAL A 47 -9.48 23.70 6.60
CA VAL A 47 -8.34 24.61 6.40
C VAL A 47 -8.08 24.95 4.93
N SER A 48 -9.05 24.66 4.03
CA SER A 48 -9.01 24.96 2.59
C SER A 48 -7.87 24.27 1.81
N LEU A 49 -7.33 23.18 2.32
CA LEU A 49 -6.37 22.32 1.64
C LEU A 49 -7.12 21.28 0.78
N TYR A 50 -7.79 21.77 -0.28
CA TYR A 50 -8.71 20.95 -1.08
C TYR A 50 -8.03 19.81 -1.84
N MET A 51 -6.77 19.95 -2.26
CA MET A 51 -6.03 18.89 -2.96
C MET A 51 -5.70 17.72 -2.04
N GLU A 52 -5.26 18.01 -0.82
CA GLU A 52 -5.02 17.02 0.23
C GLU A 52 -6.32 16.33 0.66
N SER A 53 -7.40 17.09 0.77
CA SER A 53 -8.73 16.52 1.02
C SER A 53 -9.16 15.59 -0.11
N ALA A 54 -8.98 15.98 -1.39
CA ALA A 54 -9.28 15.13 -2.54
C ALA A 54 -8.43 13.85 -2.57
N LEU A 55 -7.14 13.93 -2.23
CA LEU A 55 -6.27 12.76 -2.12
C LEU A 55 -6.75 11.82 -1.00
N ASN A 56 -7.21 12.35 0.13
CA ASN A 56 -7.78 11.54 1.21
C ASN A 56 -9.12 10.90 0.82
N ILE A 57 -9.95 11.55 -0.01
CA ILE A 57 -11.14 10.92 -0.61
C ILE A 57 -10.73 9.71 -1.47
N TYR A 58 -9.67 9.83 -2.27
CA TYR A 58 -9.13 8.69 -3.01
C TYR A 58 -8.70 7.56 -2.07
N TYR A 59 -7.95 7.85 -1.00
CA TYR A 59 -7.53 6.82 -0.04
C TYR A 59 -8.71 6.19 0.70
N MET A 60 -9.76 6.96 1.00
CA MET A 60 -10.99 6.45 1.59
C MET A 60 -11.71 5.47 0.64
N ALA A 61 -11.79 5.80 -0.66
CA ALA A 61 -12.31 4.88 -1.67
C ALA A 61 -11.45 3.61 -1.79
N MET A 62 -10.13 3.76 -1.74
CA MET A 62 -9.19 2.65 -1.75
C MET A 62 -9.29 1.78 -0.49
N ALA A 63 -9.66 2.34 0.65
CA ALA A 63 -9.90 1.56 1.87
C ALA A 63 -11.12 0.63 1.71
N VAL A 64 -12.19 1.10 1.09
CA VAL A 64 -13.37 0.27 0.77
C VAL A 64 -12.99 -0.83 -0.25
N TYR A 65 -12.28 -0.45 -1.33
CA TYR A 65 -11.82 -1.40 -2.35
C TYR A 65 -10.88 -2.45 -1.77
N GLY A 66 -9.91 -2.05 -0.94
CA GLY A 66 -8.94 -2.95 -0.32
C GLY A 66 -9.60 -3.91 0.66
N TRP A 67 -10.55 -3.43 1.48
CA TRP A 67 -11.34 -4.29 2.34
C TRP A 67 -12.10 -5.36 1.55
N TYR A 68 -12.79 -4.95 0.48
CA TYR A 68 -13.52 -5.87 -0.39
C TYR A 68 -12.59 -6.93 -0.98
N GLN A 69 -11.44 -6.52 -1.52
CA GLN A 69 -10.48 -7.44 -2.13
C GLN A 69 -9.86 -8.40 -1.11
N TRP A 70 -9.54 -7.93 0.10
CA TRP A 70 -8.94 -8.78 1.13
C TRP A 70 -9.93 -9.77 1.72
N GLN A 71 -11.22 -9.45 1.72
CA GLN A 71 -12.27 -10.32 2.26
C GLN A 71 -12.88 -11.24 1.21
N ARG A 72 -13.12 -10.74 0.00
CA ARG A 72 -13.91 -11.40 -1.04
C ARG A 72 -13.20 -11.51 -2.39
N GLY A 73 -11.99 -11.01 -2.53
CA GLY A 73 -11.19 -11.20 -3.73
C GLY A 73 -10.71 -12.66 -3.85
N GLY A 74 -10.13 -12.99 -5.01
CA GLY A 74 -9.62 -14.34 -5.27
C GLY A 74 -10.70 -15.34 -5.72
N GLU A 75 -10.29 -16.57 -5.96
CA GLU A 75 -11.18 -17.64 -6.39
C GLU A 75 -12.14 -18.01 -5.27
N GLN A 76 -13.42 -18.20 -5.62
CA GLN A 76 -14.51 -18.60 -4.71
C GLN A 76 -14.72 -17.63 -3.50
N ASN A 77 -14.37 -16.34 -3.65
CA ASN A 77 -14.49 -15.34 -2.59
C ASN A 77 -13.73 -15.69 -1.30
N SER A 78 -12.62 -16.40 -1.40
CA SER A 78 -11.80 -16.84 -0.25
C SER A 78 -10.86 -15.75 0.31
N GLY A 79 -10.91 -14.53 -0.25
CA GLY A 79 -9.96 -13.46 0.01
C GLY A 79 -8.71 -13.55 -0.88
N LEU A 80 -8.02 -12.43 -1.05
CA LEU A 80 -6.78 -12.39 -1.85
C LEU A 80 -5.62 -13.04 -1.10
N SER A 81 -4.89 -13.90 -1.80
CA SER A 81 -3.56 -14.37 -1.41
C SER A 81 -2.50 -13.33 -1.76
N ILE A 82 -1.36 -13.37 -1.04
CA ILE A 82 -0.22 -12.54 -1.41
C ILE A 82 0.30 -12.97 -2.79
N SER A 83 0.56 -11.98 -3.62
CA SER A 83 1.11 -12.16 -4.96
C SER A 83 2.37 -11.33 -5.17
N ARG A 84 3.10 -11.65 -6.23
CA ARG A 84 4.25 -10.86 -6.68
C ARG A 84 4.04 -10.46 -8.14
N TRP A 85 4.40 -9.24 -8.46
CA TRP A 85 4.35 -8.77 -9.83
C TRP A 85 5.48 -9.35 -10.68
N ASN A 86 5.19 -9.54 -11.95
CA ASN A 86 6.21 -9.87 -12.93
C ASN A 86 6.95 -8.60 -13.43
N PRO A 87 8.13 -8.71 -14.05
CA PRO A 87 8.91 -7.55 -14.51
C PRO A 87 8.14 -6.60 -15.43
N ARG A 88 7.23 -7.10 -16.28
CA ARG A 88 6.42 -6.26 -17.19
C ARG A 88 5.45 -5.37 -16.42
N GLN A 89 4.86 -5.88 -15.34
CA GLN A 89 3.97 -5.09 -14.49
C GLN A 89 4.73 -3.97 -13.78
N HIS A 90 5.95 -4.23 -13.31
CA HIS A 90 6.82 -3.20 -12.74
C HIS A 90 7.19 -2.13 -13.77
N ILE A 91 7.58 -2.53 -14.99
CA ILE A 91 7.90 -1.60 -16.06
C ILE A 91 6.70 -0.70 -16.37
N ASN A 92 5.52 -1.27 -16.53
CA ASN A 92 4.31 -0.50 -16.81
C ASN A 92 3.97 0.48 -15.68
N ALA A 93 4.11 0.05 -14.42
CA ALA A 93 3.90 0.88 -13.26
C ALA A 93 4.87 2.05 -13.20
N ILE A 94 6.16 1.80 -13.42
CA ILE A 94 7.21 2.83 -13.42
C ILE A 94 6.99 3.83 -14.56
N LEU A 95 6.63 3.36 -15.77
CA LEU A 95 6.34 4.23 -16.91
C LEU A 95 5.11 5.11 -16.64
N LEU A 96 4.05 4.55 -16.01
CA LEU A 96 2.87 5.30 -15.64
C LEU A 96 3.19 6.38 -14.60
N ILE A 97 3.95 6.03 -13.55
CA ILE A 97 4.40 6.99 -12.53
C ILE A 97 5.25 8.08 -13.20
N ALA A 98 6.21 7.72 -14.06
CA ALA A 98 7.09 8.67 -14.72
C ALA A 98 6.31 9.64 -15.62
N LEU A 99 5.36 9.14 -16.41
CA LEU A 99 4.52 9.97 -17.26
C LEU A 99 3.65 10.93 -16.44
N ALA A 100 2.96 10.41 -15.41
CA ALA A 100 2.13 11.22 -14.54
C ALA A 100 2.95 12.28 -13.79
N THR A 101 4.14 11.91 -13.31
CA THR A 101 5.10 12.83 -12.68
C THR A 101 5.55 13.93 -13.65
N ALA A 102 5.87 13.58 -14.90
CA ALA A 102 6.31 14.56 -15.89
C ALA A 102 5.21 15.58 -16.20
N VAL A 103 3.97 15.09 -16.41
CA VAL A 103 2.82 15.95 -16.74
C VAL A 103 2.45 16.86 -15.56
N SER A 104 2.23 16.28 -14.37
CA SER A 104 1.82 17.07 -13.21
C SER A 104 2.96 17.90 -12.64
N GLY A 105 4.20 17.41 -12.67
CA GLY A 105 5.39 18.18 -12.27
C GLY A 105 5.62 19.40 -13.14
N TYR A 106 5.43 19.25 -14.47
CA TYR A 106 5.49 20.38 -15.39
C TYR A 106 4.36 21.40 -15.11
N ALA A 107 3.12 20.92 -14.91
CA ALA A 107 2.00 21.79 -14.59
C ALA A 107 2.22 22.56 -13.27
N LEU A 108 2.75 21.90 -12.24
CA LEU A 108 3.09 22.55 -10.98
C LEU A 108 4.24 23.55 -11.14
N ALA A 109 5.28 23.21 -11.88
CA ALA A 109 6.43 24.07 -12.11
C ALA A 109 6.08 25.35 -12.88
N THR A 110 5.08 25.28 -13.79
CA THR A 110 4.70 26.43 -14.62
C THR A 110 3.58 27.30 -14.05
N ASN A 111 2.75 26.75 -13.15
CA ASN A 111 1.57 27.45 -12.66
C ASN A 111 1.60 27.71 -11.13
N THR A 112 2.64 27.27 -10.42
CA THR A 112 2.75 27.43 -8.97
C THR A 112 4.20 27.72 -8.55
N ASP A 113 4.37 28.21 -7.32
CA ASP A 113 5.68 28.45 -6.70
C ASP A 113 6.21 27.21 -5.95
N ALA A 114 5.81 26.01 -6.36
CA ALA A 114 6.23 24.76 -5.72
C ALA A 114 7.76 24.58 -5.79
N ARG A 115 8.42 24.35 -4.64
CA ARG A 115 9.89 24.27 -4.56
C ARG A 115 10.49 23.04 -5.26
N LEU A 116 9.80 21.91 -5.21
CA LEU A 116 10.26 20.62 -5.77
C LEU A 116 9.10 19.92 -6.52
N PRO A 117 8.55 20.55 -7.60
CA PRO A 117 7.29 20.10 -8.20
C PRO A 117 7.34 18.68 -8.77
N TYR A 118 8.45 18.27 -9.34
CA TYR A 118 8.62 16.91 -9.89
C TYR A 118 8.76 15.86 -8.79
N LEU A 119 9.43 16.17 -7.67
CA LEU A 119 9.57 15.26 -6.55
C LEU A 119 8.25 15.07 -5.83
N ASP A 120 7.50 16.15 -5.63
CA ASP A 120 6.16 16.14 -5.04
C ASP A 120 5.19 15.31 -5.90
N SER A 121 5.17 15.56 -7.21
CA SER A 121 4.39 14.76 -8.16
C SER A 121 4.79 13.29 -8.15
N PHE A 122 6.10 12.98 -8.10
CA PHE A 122 6.58 11.60 -8.04
C PHE A 122 6.07 10.88 -6.79
N THR A 123 6.25 11.47 -5.61
CA THR A 123 5.82 10.86 -4.36
C THR A 123 4.32 10.65 -4.33
N THR A 124 3.53 11.59 -4.85
CA THR A 124 2.07 11.48 -4.95
C THR A 124 1.64 10.32 -5.85
N TRP A 125 2.09 10.29 -7.12
CA TRP A 125 1.66 9.26 -8.06
C TRP A 125 2.19 7.87 -7.69
N ALA A 126 3.39 7.80 -7.15
CA ALA A 126 3.94 6.56 -6.64
C ALA A 126 3.12 6.04 -5.45
N ALA A 127 2.70 6.90 -4.51
CA ALA A 127 1.84 6.53 -3.39
C ALA A 127 0.44 6.07 -3.86
N VAL A 128 -0.18 6.78 -4.81
CA VAL A 128 -1.46 6.38 -5.42
C VAL A 128 -1.38 4.98 -6.01
N LEU A 129 -0.38 4.70 -6.84
CA LEU A 129 -0.21 3.38 -7.44
C LEU A 129 0.12 2.31 -6.40
N THR A 130 0.99 2.61 -5.45
CA THR A 130 1.40 1.66 -4.41
C THR A 130 0.23 1.29 -3.50
N THR A 131 -0.71 2.21 -3.24
CA THR A 131 -1.93 1.89 -2.49
C THR A 131 -2.79 0.86 -3.22
N VAL A 132 -2.86 0.90 -4.57
CA VAL A 132 -3.50 -0.16 -5.36
C VAL A 132 -2.78 -1.51 -5.18
N MET A 133 -1.44 -1.50 -5.12
CA MET A 133 -0.66 -2.72 -4.87
C MET A 133 -0.97 -3.31 -3.49
N VAL A 134 -1.08 -2.48 -2.44
CA VAL A 134 -1.49 -2.93 -1.09
C VAL A 134 -2.89 -3.55 -1.14
N ALA A 135 -3.85 -2.87 -1.77
CA ALA A 135 -5.22 -3.36 -1.88
C ALA A 135 -5.30 -4.71 -2.62
N ARG A 136 -4.39 -4.96 -3.56
CA ARG A 136 -4.27 -6.22 -4.31
C ARG A 136 -3.31 -7.24 -3.67
N LYS A 137 -2.85 -7.02 -2.45
CA LYS A 137 -1.87 -7.87 -1.73
C LYS A 137 -0.62 -8.19 -2.54
N VAL A 138 -0.11 -7.24 -3.31
CA VAL A 138 1.17 -7.38 -4.02
C VAL A 138 2.31 -7.10 -3.06
N ILE A 139 3.16 -8.09 -2.77
CA ILE A 139 4.25 -7.97 -1.77
C ILE A 139 5.23 -6.84 -2.09
N ASP A 140 5.46 -6.59 -3.37
CA ASP A 140 6.42 -5.60 -3.82
C ASP A 140 6.03 -4.16 -3.44
N ASN A 141 4.78 -3.92 -2.99
CA ASN A 141 4.34 -2.62 -2.45
C ASN A 141 5.28 -2.09 -1.37
N TRP A 142 5.80 -2.96 -0.51
CA TRP A 142 6.69 -2.58 0.58
C TRP A 142 8.00 -1.96 0.08
N LEU A 143 8.52 -2.47 -1.05
CA LEU A 143 9.73 -1.92 -1.69
C LEU A 143 9.44 -0.53 -2.30
N TYR A 144 8.27 -0.35 -2.90
CA TYR A 144 7.83 0.95 -3.40
C TYR A 144 7.69 1.95 -2.25
N TRP A 145 7.10 1.56 -1.12
CA TRP A 145 7.01 2.42 0.06
C TRP A 145 8.38 2.85 0.60
N ILE A 146 9.39 1.97 0.56
CA ILE A 146 10.77 2.36 0.94
C ILE A 146 11.28 3.49 0.04
N VAL A 147 11.12 3.36 -1.28
CA VAL A 147 11.55 4.38 -2.25
C VAL A 147 10.77 5.68 -2.06
N ILE A 148 9.44 5.60 -1.93
CA ILE A 148 8.56 6.76 -1.74
C ILE A 148 8.94 7.51 -0.46
N ASN A 149 9.04 6.81 0.67
CA ASN A 149 9.37 7.44 1.95
C ASN A 149 10.78 8.05 1.94
N SER A 150 11.75 7.41 1.26
CA SER A 150 13.10 7.98 1.12
C SER A 150 13.09 9.28 0.31
N ALA A 151 12.34 9.34 -0.78
CA ALA A 151 12.16 10.55 -1.58
C ALA A 151 11.41 11.64 -0.78
N SER A 152 10.40 11.24 -0.03
CA SER A 152 9.62 12.15 0.82
C SER A 152 10.43 12.71 1.99
N ILE A 153 11.39 11.96 2.55
CA ILE A 153 12.30 12.49 3.58
C ILE A 153 13.04 13.71 3.03
N TYR A 154 13.59 13.61 1.80
CA TYR A 154 14.27 14.75 1.18
C TYR A 154 13.31 15.93 0.97
N LEU A 155 12.09 15.69 0.49
CA LEU A 155 11.06 16.70 0.26
C LEU A 155 10.70 17.45 1.55
N TYR A 156 10.48 16.72 2.65
CA TYR A 156 10.09 17.31 3.93
C TYR A 156 11.28 17.96 4.66
N TRP A 157 12.49 17.44 4.46
CA TRP A 157 13.71 18.06 4.98
C TRP A 157 13.94 19.44 4.34
N ASP A 158 13.76 19.57 3.03
CA ASP A 158 13.86 20.85 2.32
C ASP A 158 12.83 21.87 2.78
N ARG A 159 11.68 21.42 3.29
CA ARG A 159 10.61 22.24 3.86
C ARG A 159 10.77 22.50 5.36
N GLU A 160 11.88 22.10 5.96
CA GLU A 160 12.17 22.19 7.41
C GLU A 160 11.18 21.42 8.31
N LEU A 161 10.46 20.44 7.75
CA LEU A 161 9.51 19.58 8.46
C LEU A 161 10.21 18.33 9.03
N TYR A 162 11.17 18.56 9.92
CA TYR A 162 12.05 17.51 10.46
C TYR A 162 11.31 16.42 11.22
N GLN A 163 10.23 16.74 11.93
CA GLN A 163 9.43 15.73 12.65
C GLN A 163 8.74 14.76 11.67
N THR A 164 8.19 15.27 10.57
CA THR A 164 7.61 14.44 9.50
C THR A 164 8.68 13.59 8.84
N ALA A 165 9.85 14.16 8.55
CA ALA A 165 10.97 13.40 8.00
C ALA A 165 11.40 12.25 8.95
N ALA A 166 11.46 12.48 10.26
CA ALA A 166 11.74 11.43 11.24
C ALA A 166 10.66 10.32 11.27
N LEU A 167 9.39 10.69 11.14
CA LEU A 167 8.30 9.71 11.03
C LEU A 167 8.43 8.83 9.77
N LEU A 168 8.87 9.40 8.65
CA LEU A 168 9.09 8.65 7.42
C LEU A 168 10.25 7.63 7.55
N VAL A 169 11.27 7.93 8.36
CA VAL A 169 12.31 6.94 8.71
C VAL A 169 11.68 5.75 9.42
N LEU A 170 10.77 5.98 10.38
CA LEU A 170 10.02 4.89 11.02
C LEU A 170 9.21 4.10 9.99
N TYR A 171 8.56 4.75 9.03
CA TYR A 171 7.79 4.07 7.98
C TYR A 171 8.68 3.20 7.07
N ILE A 172 9.92 3.60 6.80
CA ILE A 172 10.89 2.74 6.10
C ILE A 172 11.17 1.47 6.92
N VAL A 173 11.44 1.59 8.22
CA VAL A 173 11.66 0.44 9.10
C VAL A 173 10.45 -0.50 9.09
N LEU A 174 9.25 0.05 9.24
CA LEU A 174 8.00 -0.73 9.21
C LEU A 174 7.76 -1.38 7.84
N SER A 175 8.16 -0.73 6.74
CA SER A 175 8.08 -1.32 5.40
C SER A 175 9.01 -2.52 5.24
N VAL A 176 10.22 -2.47 5.79
CA VAL A 176 11.13 -3.62 5.81
C VAL A 176 10.56 -4.77 6.63
N ILE A 177 9.95 -4.47 7.79
CA ILE A 177 9.29 -5.47 8.63
C ILE A 177 8.11 -6.09 7.89
N GLY A 178 7.27 -5.26 7.25
CA GLY A 178 6.11 -5.70 6.47
C GLY A 178 6.50 -6.61 5.31
N TYR A 179 7.54 -6.22 4.55
CA TYR A 179 8.08 -7.06 3.48
C TYR A 179 8.52 -8.45 3.99
N ARG A 180 9.26 -8.50 5.10
CA ARG A 180 9.72 -9.77 5.69
C ARG A 180 8.56 -10.62 6.18
N PHE A 181 7.54 -10.00 6.76
CA PHE A 181 6.37 -10.72 7.25
C PHE A 181 5.57 -11.32 6.09
N TRP A 182 5.28 -10.52 5.07
CA TRP A 182 4.56 -10.99 3.88
C TRP A 182 5.35 -12.01 3.06
N LEU A 183 6.69 -11.91 3.05
CA LEU A 183 7.54 -12.89 2.38
C LEU A 183 7.41 -14.28 3.02
N LYS A 184 7.40 -14.37 4.36
CA LYS A 184 7.18 -15.62 5.08
C LYS A 184 5.81 -16.21 4.77
N SER A 185 4.78 -15.37 4.76
CA SER A 185 3.41 -15.79 4.44
C SER A 185 3.30 -16.31 3.00
N LEU A 186 3.90 -15.63 2.02
CA LEU A 186 3.97 -16.07 0.63
C LEU A 186 4.69 -17.44 0.50
N GLN A 187 5.79 -17.63 1.22
CA GLN A 187 6.51 -18.91 1.22
C GLN A 187 5.64 -20.04 1.78
N GLN A 188 4.92 -19.79 2.86
CA GLN A 188 3.99 -20.79 3.45
C GLN A 188 2.85 -21.13 2.49
N GLN A 189 2.26 -20.15 1.81
CA GLN A 189 1.24 -20.37 0.77
C GLN A 189 1.76 -21.26 -0.35
N ASN A 190 2.97 -21.01 -0.84
CA ASN A 190 3.58 -21.81 -1.91
C ASN A 190 3.88 -23.27 -1.45
N LEU A 191 4.35 -23.45 -0.21
CA LEU A 191 4.58 -24.81 0.35
C LEU A 191 3.27 -25.58 0.50
N ALA A 192 2.21 -24.93 0.97
CA ALA A 192 0.90 -25.55 1.09
C ALA A 192 0.33 -25.95 -0.28
N ALA A 193 0.43 -25.09 -1.28
CA ALA A 193 0.00 -25.39 -2.64
C ALA A 193 0.75 -26.60 -3.23
N ASN A 194 2.08 -26.65 -3.09
CA ASN A 194 2.90 -27.76 -3.58
C ASN A 194 2.59 -29.08 -2.86
N SER A 195 2.29 -29.05 -1.57
CA SER A 195 1.92 -30.24 -0.80
C SER A 195 0.58 -30.83 -1.25
N LEU A 196 -0.36 -29.99 -1.64
CA LEU A 196 -1.65 -30.43 -2.20
C LEU A 196 -1.48 -31.08 -3.58
N VAL A 197 -0.68 -30.48 -4.45
CA VAL A 197 -0.37 -31.03 -5.78
C VAL A 197 0.27 -32.44 -5.65
N ASN A 198 1.25 -32.60 -4.76
CA ASN A 198 1.90 -33.89 -4.54
C ASN A 198 0.95 -34.97 -3.98
N LYS A 199 0.01 -34.56 -3.09
CA LYS A 199 -1.00 -35.50 -2.56
C LYS A 199 -1.98 -35.99 -3.63
N VAL A 200 -2.31 -35.16 -4.60
CA VAL A 200 -3.21 -35.52 -5.71
C VAL A 200 -2.52 -36.44 -6.72
N GLN A 201 -1.21 -36.31 -6.90
CA GLN A 201 -0.44 -37.13 -7.86
C GLN A 201 -0.04 -38.51 -7.32
N THR A 202 0.00 -38.74 -6.00
CA THR A 202 0.45 -39.99 -5.37
C THR A 202 -0.53 -41.17 -5.49
N PRO A 203 -1.86 -41.04 -5.62
CA PRO A 203 -2.76 -42.22 -5.68
C PRO A 203 -2.74 -42.97 -7.00
N VAL A 204 -2.26 -42.40 -8.11
CA VAL A 204 -2.37 -43.01 -9.44
C VAL A 204 -1.34 -44.15 -9.65
N TYR A 205 -0.22 -44.11 -8.96
CA TYR A 205 0.83 -45.15 -9.13
C TYR A 205 0.72 -46.32 -8.15
N ALA A 206 -0.01 -46.15 -7.04
CA ALA A 206 -0.16 -47.21 -6.05
C ALA A 206 -1.17 -48.30 -6.47
N THR A 207 -2.12 -48.00 -7.32
CA THR A 207 -3.14 -48.96 -7.80
C THR A 207 -2.73 -49.73 -9.06
N ALA A 208 -1.73 -49.24 -9.80
CA ALA A 208 -1.25 -49.94 -11.01
C ALA A 208 -0.34 -51.15 -10.69
N SER A 209 0.32 -51.19 -9.55
CA SER A 209 1.20 -52.32 -9.19
C SER A 209 0.49 -53.47 -8.45
N ALA A 210 -0.73 -53.25 -7.98
CA ALA A 210 -1.50 -54.29 -7.28
C ALA A 210 -2.29 -55.23 -8.20
N ASN A 211 -2.46 -54.89 -9.49
CA ASN A 211 -3.23 -55.66 -10.47
C ASN A 211 -2.35 -56.54 -11.42
N SER A 212 -1.07 -56.65 -11.16
CA SER A 212 -0.12 -57.47 -11.97
C SER A 212 0.48 -58.66 -11.22
N ARG A 213 -0.29 -59.25 -10.29
CA ARG A 213 0.09 -60.58 -9.71
C ARG A 213 -1.07 -61.53 -9.77
#